data_67748d05e005ecfda9b56565511dc573
#
_entry.id   67748d05e005ecfda9b56565511dc573
#
_cell.length_a   1.000
_cell.length_b   1.000
_cell.length_c   1.000
_cell.angle_alpha   90.00
_cell.angle_beta   90.00
_cell.angle_gamma   90.00
#
_symmetry.space_group_name_H-M   'P 1'
#
loop_
_entity.id
_entity.type
_entity.pdbx_description
1 polymer ?
#
loop_
_entity_poly.entity_id
_entity_poly.type
_entity_poly.pdbx_seq_one_letter_code
_entity_poly.pdbx_strand_id
1 'polypeptide(L)'
;GLPYRGARLLEAAMAKGQMKASAENQQLLAQLWEGAREWPKAVDSWQLLAKQHAQPKAAMRVAELLLQQGKTEAAMTQLVAMKSTKGEQGNRAKALLVQAHLNKEQYAQALELARELQQHDNWQQRATSWVNYIQAQTDGVNKKAA
;
A
#
# COMPACT_ATOMS: atom_id res chain seq x y z
N GLY A 1 -8.76 12.97 -20.85
CA GLY A 1 -9.30 13.89 -19.83
C GLY A 1 -8.29 14.88 -19.31
N LEU A 2 -8.73 15.79 -18.47
CA LEU A 2 -7.90 16.83 -17.88
C LEU A 2 -6.70 16.30 -17.08
N PRO A 3 -6.87 15.26 -16.23
CA PRO A 3 -5.72 14.72 -15.48
C PRO A 3 -4.62 14.19 -16.40
N TYR A 4 -4.98 13.50 -17.48
CA TYR A 4 -4.02 12.97 -18.44
C TYR A 4 -3.22 14.08 -19.11
N ARG A 5 -3.91 15.12 -19.58
CA ARG A 5 -3.24 16.29 -20.22
C ARG A 5 -2.32 16.99 -19.23
N GLY A 6 -2.78 17.21 -18.01
CA GLY A 6 -2.00 17.80 -16.94
C GLY A 6 -0.72 17.01 -16.66
N ALA A 7 -0.86 15.69 -16.52
CA ALA A 7 0.26 14.79 -16.29
C ALA A 7 1.30 14.88 -17.43
N ARG A 8 0.85 14.83 -18.67
CA ARG A 8 1.74 14.92 -19.84
C ARG A 8 2.50 16.25 -19.89
N LEU A 9 1.81 17.35 -19.61
CA LEU A 9 2.42 18.68 -19.60
C LEU A 9 3.46 18.81 -18.49
N LEU A 10 3.11 18.37 -17.29
CA LEU A 10 4.02 18.44 -16.14
C LEU A 10 5.23 17.54 -16.33
N GLU A 11 5.04 16.32 -16.80
CA GLU A 11 6.14 15.39 -17.09
C GLU A 11 7.10 15.97 -18.11
N ALA A 12 6.57 16.53 -19.20
CA ALA A 12 7.38 17.17 -20.24
C ALA A 12 8.14 18.40 -19.72
N ALA A 13 7.49 19.25 -18.91
CA ALA A 13 8.12 20.42 -18.33
C ALA A 13 9.25 20.04 -17.37
N MET A 14 9.08 18.99 -16.57
CA MET A 14 10.13 18.49 -15.68
C MET A 14 11.28 17.88 -16.49
N ALA A 15 10.99 17.11 -17.53
CA ALA A 15 12.01 16.52 -18.40
C ALA A 15 12.88 17.56 -19.11
N LYS A 16 12.28 18.71 -19.48
CA LYS A 16 12.98 19.81 -20.14
C LYS A 16 13.67 20.79 -19.16
N GLY A 17 13.55 20.55 -17.85
CA GLY A 17 14.10 21.43 -16.84
C GLY A 17 13.34 22.76 -16.67
N GLN A 18 12.15 22.89 -17.27
CA GLN A 18 11.29 24.07 -17.13
C GLN A 18 10.61 24.14 -15.77
N MET A 19 10.41 22.98 -15.14
CA MET A 19 9.91 22.84 -13.77
C MET A 19 10.82 21.90 -12.99
N LYS A 20 11.06 22.24 -11.73
CA LYS A 20 11.88 21.40 -10.84
C LYS A 20 11.18 20.07 -10.56
N ALA A 21 11.95 18.99 -10.48
CA ALA A 21 11.50 17.69 -9.99
C ALA A 21 11.46 17.69 -8.45
N SER A 22 10.81 18.70 -7.87
CA SER A 22 10.61 18.81 -6.43
C SER A 22 9.65 17.71 -5.92
N ALA A 23 9.66 17.49 -4.61
CA ALA A 23 8.72 16.54 -4.00
C ALA A 23 7.26 16.89 -4.35
N GLU A 24 6.92 18.18 -4.29
CA GLU A 24 5.57 18.67 -4.60
C GLU A 24 5.18 18.39 -6.05
N ASN A 25 6.07 18.69 -6.99
CA ASN A 25 5.80 18.49 -8.42
C ASN A 25 5.74 17.01 -8.78
N GLN A 26 6.60 16.18 -8.18
CA GLN A 26 6.54 14.72 -8.37
C GLN A 26 5.27 14.12 -7.77
N GLN A 27 4.83 14.60 -6.61
CA GLN A 27 3.58 14.18 -6.01
C GLN A 27 2.39 14.56 -6.88
N LEU A 28 2.38 15.79 -7.38
CA LEU A 28 1.31 16.25 -8.28
C LEU A 28 1.25 15.39 -9.55
N LEU A 29 2.41 15.06 -10.13
CA LEU A 29 2.47 14.19 -11.30
C LEU A 29 1.88 12.81 -11.02
N ALA A 30 2.25 12.22 -9.88
CA ALA A 30 1.71 10.92 -9.47
C ALA A 30 0.18 10.96 -9.31
N GLN A 31 -0.34 12.00 -8.66
CA GLN A 31 -1.78 12.20 -8.48
C GLN A 31 -2.51 12.41 -9.81
N LEU A 32 -1.90 13.12 -10.73
CA LEU A 32 -2.48 13.33 -12.06
C LEU A 32 -2.56 12.00 -12.85
N TRP A 33 -1.52 11.16 -12.76
CA TRP A 33 -1.58 9.83 -13.38
C TRP A 33 -2.64 8.93 -12.74
N GLU A 34 -2.81 9.00 -11.40
CA GLU A 34 -3.92 8.30 -10.73
C GLU A 34 -5.28 8.79 -11.24
N GLY A 35 -5.48 10.10 -11.30
CA GLY A 35 -6.72 10.69 -11.80
C GLY A 35 -7.02 10.32 -13.25
N ALA A 36 -5.97 10.10 -14.04
CA ALA A 36 -6.08 9.61 -15.42
C ALA A 36 -6.27 8.08 -15.50
N ARG A 37 -6.21 7.38 -14.38
CA ARG A 37 -6.25 5.90 -14.28
C ARG A 37 -5.11 5.22 -15.05
N GLU A 38 -4.01 5.93 -15.20
CA GLU A 38 -2.77 5.40 -15.80
C GLU A 38 -1.94 4.73 -14.69
N TRP A 39 -2.42 3.58 -14.21
CA TRP A 39 -1.91 2.93 -13.01
C TRP A 39 -0.40 2.63 -13.05
N PRO A 40 0.17 2.11 -14.15
CA PRO A 40 1.62 1.88 -14.19
C PRO A 40 2.43 3.17 -14.02
N LYS A 41 1.99 4.25 -14.67
CA LYS A 41 2.64 5.56 -14.57
C LYS A 41 2.49 6.16 -13.18
N ALA A 42 1.34 5.98 -12.56
CA ALA A 42 1.10 6.42 -11.19
C ALA A 42 2.04 5.69 -10.22
N VAL A 43 2.15 4.37 -10.32
CA VAL A 43 3.07 3.57 -9.49
C VAL A 43 4.51 4.04 -9.69
N ASP A 44 4.96 4.18 -10.93
CA ASP A 44 6.32 4.63 -11.23
C ASP A 44 6.61 6.01 -10.64
N SER A 45 5.66 6.95 -10.75
CA SER A 45 5.80 8.31 -10.22
C SER A 45 5.84 8.32 -8.69
N TRP A 46 4.97 7.57 -8.02
CA TRP A 46 5.02 7.43 -6.57
C TRP A 46 6.29 6.75 -6.09
N GLN A 47 6.77 5.75 -6.82
CA GLN A 47 7.99 5.02 -6.47
C GLN A 47 9.22 5.93 -6.61
N LEU A 48 9.26 6.75 -7.65
CA LEU A 48 10.32 7.73 -7.86
C LEU A 48 10.34 8.76 -6.73
N LEU A 49 9.17 9.28 -6.34
CA LEU A 49 9.04 10.20 -5.21
C LEU A 49 9.55 9.56 -3.91
N ALA A 50 9.17 8.31 -3.64
CA ALA A 50 9.61 7.59 -2.45
C ALA A 50 11.13 7.45 -2.39
N LYS A 51 11.77 7.14 -3.53
CA LYS A 51 13.23 6.95 -3.62
C LYS A 51 13.99 8.27 -3.52
N GLN A 52 13.56 9.28 -4.25
CA GLN A 52 14.32 10.54 -4.36
C GLN A 52 14.13 11.45 -3.15
N HIS A 53 12.99 11.38 -2.49
CA HIS A 53 12.64 12.27 -1.38
C HIS A 53 12.37 11.54 -0.07
N ALA A 54 12.65 10.24 -0.01
CA ALA A 54 12.54 9.40 1.19
C ALA A 54 11.19 9.59 1.92
N GLN A 55 10.08 9.60 1.17
CA GLN A 55 8.75 9.82 1.72
C GLN A 55 8.04 8.49 1.99
N PRO A 56 7.83 8.11 3.29
CA PRO A 56 7.13 6.87 3.64
C PRO A 56 5.70 6.80 3.10
N LYS A 57 5.00 7.95 3.03
CA LYS A 57 3.64 8.01 2.48
C LYS A 57 3.59 7.64 1.01
N ALA A 58 4.62 8.03 0.23
CA ALA A 58 4.71 7.66 -1.18
C ALA A 58 4.92 6.16 -1.35
N ALA A 59 5.80 5.56 -0.56
CA ALA A 59 6.03 4.11 -0.57
C ALA A 59 4.76 3.34 -0.19
N MET A 60 4.01 3.83 0.78
CA MET A 60 2.71 3.27 1.18
C MET A 60 1.72 3.33 0.03
N ARG A 61 1.67 4.46 -0.68
CA ARG A 61 0.77 4.61 -1.83
C ARG A 61 1.10 3.63 -2.95
N VAL A 62 2.38 3.38 -3.19
CA VAL A 62 2.81 2.33 -4.14
C VAL A 62 2.21 0.97 -3.76
N ALA A 63 2.33 0.58 -2.49
CA ALA A 63 1.79 -0.70 -2.03
C ALA A 63 0.27 -0.78 -2.19
N GLU A 64 -0.46 0.29 -1.84
CA GLU A 64 -1.91 0.36 -2.00
C GLU A 64 -2.34 0.19 -3.46
N LEU A 65 -1.66 0.89 -4.37
CA LEU A 65 -1.95 0.81 -5.81
C LEU A 65 -1.63 -0.58 -6.38
N LEU A 66 -0.55 -1.19 -5.93
CA LEU A 66 -0.21 -2.56 -6.34
C LEU A 66 -1.26 -3.57 -5.88
N LEU A 67 -1.74 -3.44 -4.64
CA LEU A 67 -2.84 -4.30 -4.14
C LEU A 67 -4.12 -4.08 -4.95
N GLN A 68 -4.45 -2.83 -5.25
CA GLN A 68 -5.63 -2.50 -6.05
C GLN A 68 -5.59 -3.12 -7.44
N GLN A 69 -4.39 -3.25 -8.01
CA GLN A 69 -4.17 -3.89 -9.31
C GLN A 69 -4.06 -5.41 -9.24
N GLY A 70 -4.19 -6.00 -8.06
CA GLY A 70 -4.02 -7.44 -7.87
C GLY A 70 -2.57 -7.91 -7.90
N LYS A 71 -1.61 -6.99 -7.86
CA LYS A 71 -0.17 -7.31 -7.82
C LYS A 71 0.28 -7.55 -6.38
N THR A 72 -0.29 -8.57 -5.77
CA THR A 72 -0.17 -8.85 -4.33
C THR A 72 1.26 -9.10 -3.90
N GLU A 73 2.02 -9.91 -4.66
CA GLU A 73 3.42 -10.23 -4.30
C GLU A 73 4.31 -9.00 -4.30
N ALA A 74 4.20 -8.14 -5.32
CA ALA A 74 4.97 -6.91 -5.39
C ALA A 74 4.61 -5.95 -4.23
N ALA A 75 3.33 -5.87 -3.89
CA ALA A 75 2.87 -5.07 -2.76
C ALA A 75 3.43 -5.60 -1.44
N MET A 76 3.41 -6.92 -1.24
CA MET A 76 3.93 -7.55 -0.03
C MET A 76 5.42 -7.29 0.16
N THR A 77 6.20 -7.37 -0.91
CA THR A 77 7.64 -7.05 -0.86
C THR A 77 7.86 -5.62 -0.35
N GLN A 78 7.09 -4.67 -0.86
CA GLN A 78 7.15 -3.28 -0.44
C GLN A 78 6.77 -3.13 1.05
N LEU A 79 5.69 -3.78 1.47
CA LEU A 79 5.13 -3.65 2.82
C LEU A 79 5.98 -4.32 3.89
N VAL A 80 6.62 -5.45 3.58
CA VAL A 80 7.52 -6.14 4.51
C VAL A 80 8.67 -5.23 4.93
N ALA A 81 9.21 -4.44 4.00
CA ALA A 81 10.25 -3.47 4.32
C ALA A 81 9.76 -2.35 5.25
N MET A 82 8.46 -2.07 5.25
CA MET A 82 7.85 -0.96 5.99
C MET A 82 7.27 -1.35 7.34
N LYS A 83 6.97 -2.63 7.58
CA LYS A 83 6.25 -3.07 8.79
C LYS A 83 7.01 -2.80 10.09
N SER A 84 8.33 -2.69 10.02
CA SER A 84 9.18 -2.42 11.19
C SER A 84 9.31 -0.93 11.49
N THR A 85 8.75 -0.05 10.66
CA THR A 85 8.74 1.39 10.91
C THR A 85 7.89 1.67 12.13
N LYS A 86 8.42 2.47 13.07
CA LYS A 86 7.69 2.84 14.27
C LYS A 86 6.53 3.77 13.95
N GLY A 87 5.46 3.65 14.73
CA GLY A 87 4.30 4.53 14.64
C GLY A 87 3.30 4.09 13.59
N GLU A 88 2.49 5.03 13.15
CA GLU A 88 1.32 4.77 12.31
C GLU A 88 1.66 4.17 10.94
N GLN A 89 2.77 4.55 10.34
CA GLN A 89 3.17 4.03 9.02
C GLN A 89 3.45 2.52 9.08
N GLY A 90 4.15 2.07 10.13
CA GLY A 90 4.39 0.64 10.34
C GLY A 90 3.09 -0.12 10.59
N ASN A 91 2.18 0.45 11.36
CA ASN A 91 0.87 -0.15 11.63
C ASN A 91 0.02 -0.26 10.37
N ARG A 92 0.02 0.77 9.53
CA ARG A 92 -0.67 0.72 8.23
C ARG A 92 -0.08 -0.34 7.32
N ALA A 93 1.25 -0.48 7.30
CA ALA A 93 1.91 -1.53 6.53
C ALA A 93 1.48 -2.92 7.00
N LYS A 94 1.43 -3.15 8.32
CA LYS A 94 0.93 -4.40 8.90
C LYS A 94 -0.52 -4.65 8.51
N ALA A 95 -1.38 -3.63 8.56
CA ALA A 95 -2.78 -3.74 8.18
C ALA A 95 -2.95 -4.16 6.71
N LEU A 96 -2.18 -3.56 5.82
CA LEU A 96 -2.20 -3.93 4.40
C LEU A 96 -1.65 -5.35 4.18
N LEU A 97 -0.64 -5.76 4.95
CA LEU A 97 -0.13 -7.13 4.92
C LEU A 97 -1.17 -8.14 5.41
N VAL A 98 -1.96 -7.80 6.44
CA VAL A 98 -3.08 -8.67 6.87
C VAL A 98 -4.03 -8.90 5.69
N GLN A 99 -4.43 -7.83 5.01
CA GLN A 99 -5.32 -7.95 3.85
C GLN A 99 -4.69 -8.78 2.72
N ALA A 100 -3.41 -8.57 2.44
CA ALA A 100 -2.70 -9.33 1.40
C ALA A 100 -2.63 -10.82 1.75
N HIS A 101 -2.29 -11.15 3.00
CA HIS A 101 -2.27 -12.54 3.44
C HIS A 101 -3.67 -13.18 3.42
N LEU A 102 -4.71 -12.43 3.81
CA LEU A 102 -6.08 -12.93 3.73
C LEU A 102 -6.50 -13.23 2.29
N ASN A 103 -6.13 -12.38 1.35
CA ASN A 103 -6.40 -12.62 -0.07
C ASN A 103 -5.74 -13.90 -0.60
N LYS A 104 -4.64 -14.30 0.01
CA LYS A 104 -3.90 -15.51 -0.32
C LYS A 104 -4.25 -16.70 0.58
N GLU A 105 -5.23 -16.53 1.45
CA GLU A 105 -5.63 -17.54 2.44
C GLU A 105 -4.47 -18.00 3.34
N GLN A 106 -3.52 -17.11 3.59
CA GLN A 106 -2.38 -17.33 4.49
C GLN A 106 -2.77 -16.89 5.90
N TYR A 107 -3.62 -17.68 6.53
CA TYR A 107 -4.27 -17.31 7.80
C TYR A 107 -3.30 -17.19 8.98
N ALA A 108 -2.30 -18.05 9.06
CA ALA A 108 -1.32 -17.99 10.16
C ALA A 108 -0.53 -16.68 10.15
N GLN A 109 -0.06 -16.25 8.98
CA GLN A 109 0.66 -14.99 8.81
C GLN A 109 -0.23 -13.78 9.09
N ALA A 110 -1.46 -13.82 8.58
CA ALA A 110 -2.44 -12.76 8.82
C ALA A 110 -2.75 -12.63 10.32
N LEU A 111 -2.92 -13.75 11.01
CA LEU A 111 -3.25 -13.79 12.45
C LEU A 111 -2.14 -13.16 13.29
N GLU A 112 -0.89 -13.49 13.01
CA GLU A 112 0.26 -12.93 13.73
C GLU A 112 0.27 -11.40 13.67
N LEU A 113 0.13 -10.85 12.45
CA LEU A 113 0.11 -9.40 12.24
C LEU A 113 -1.12 -8.73 12.88
N ALA A 114 -2.29 -9.37 12.78
CA ALA A 114 -3.51 -8.85 13.37
C ALA A 114 -3.39 -8.78 14.90
N ARG A 115 -2.80 -9.78 15.53
CA ARG A 115 -2.56 -9.78 16.98
C ARG A 115 -1.59 -8.68 17.40
N GLU A 116 -0.54 -8.41 16.63
CA GLU A 116 0.33 -7.28 16.89
C GLU A 116 -0.44 -5.96 16.84
N LEU A 117 -1.32 -5.80 15.85
CA LEU A 117 -2.14 -4.59 15.71
C LEU A 117 -3.15 -4.42 16.84
N GLN A 118 -3.63 -5.50 17.46
CA GLN A 118 -4.53 -5.42 18.62
C GLN A 118 -3.92 -4.65 19.80
N GLN A 119 -2.60 -4.57 19.87
CA GLN A 119 -1.89 -3.86 20.95
C GLN A 119 -1.94 -2.34 20.81
N HIS A 120 -2.44 -1.84 19.67
CA HIS A 120 -2.53 -0.41 19.37
C HIS A 120 -3.98 0.05 19.40
N ASP A 121 -4.28 1.06 20.24
CA ASP A 121 -5.65 1.52 20.48
C ASP A 121 -6.42 1.85 19.20
N ASN A 122 -5.76 2.54 18.27
CA ASN A 122 -6.39 2.95 17.01
C ASN A 122 -6.72 1.76 16.08
N TRP A 123 -6.10 0.60 16.31
CA TRP A 123 -6.26 -0.59 15.47
C TRP A 123 -6.99 -1.71 16.17
N GLN A 124 -7.22 -1.62 17.48
CA GLN A 124 -7.74 -2.70 18.31
C GLN A 124 -9.04 -3.27 17.76
N GLN A 125 -10.02 -2.43 17.46
CA GLN A 125 -11.33 -2.87 16.97
C GLN A 125 -11.23 -3.59 15.63
N ARG A 126 -10.51 -3.00 14.69
CA ARG A 126 -10.33 -3.56 13.34
C ARG A 126 -9.53 -4.87 13.39
N ALA A 127 -8.46 -4.88 14.17
CA ALA A 127 -7.62 -6.07 14.34
C ALA A 127 -8.38 -7.21 15.02
N THR A 128 -9.21 -6.90 16.01
CA THR A 128 -10.07 -7.90 16.67
C THR A 128 -11.04 -8.53 15.66
N SER A 129 -11.62 -7.74 14.77
CA SER A 129 -12.48 -8.26 13.70
C SER A 129 -11.73 -9.21 12.78
N TRP A 130 -10.50 -8.89 12.42
CA TRP A 130 -9.65 -9.78 11.62
C TRP A 130 -9.32 -11.08 12.35
N VAL A 131 -8.94 -10.99 13.64
CA VAL A 131 -8.64 -12.18 14.45
C VAL A 131 -9.84 -13.10 14.49
N ASN A 132 -11.04 -12.57 14.76
CA ASN A 132 -12.28 -13.35 14.81
C ASN A 132 -12.59 -14.01 13.46
N TYR A 133 -12.44 -13.26 12.37
CA TYR A 133 -12.63 -13.79 11.01
C TYR A 133 -11.68 -14.96 10.73
N ILE A 134 -10.39 -14.77 11.02
CA ILE A 134 -9.35 -15.77 10.77
C ILE A 134 -9.61 -17.03 11.60
N GLN A 135 -9.96 -16.88 12.87
CA GLN A 135 -10.27 -18.01 13.75
C GLN A 135 -11.47 -18.78 13.23
N ALA A 136 -12.51 -18.10 12.77
CA ALA A 136 -13.69 -18.76 12.19
C ALA A 136 -13.33 -19.54 10.92
N GLN A 137 -12.46 -19.00 10.06
CA GLN A 137 -11.98 -19.71 8.87
C GLN A 137 -11.16 -20.94 9.23
N THR A 138 -10.25 -20.81 10.18
CA THR A 138 -9.39 -21.91 10.63
C THR A 138 -10.22 -23.02 11.30
N ASP A 139 -11.18 -22.69 12.16
CA ASP A 139 -12.08 -23.63 12.80
C ASP A 139 -12.96 -24.33 11.76
N GLY A 140 -13.45 -23.60 10.77
CA GLY A 140 -14.22 -24.16 9.66
C GLY A 140 -13.45 -25.19 8.85
N VAL A 141 -12.18 -24.93 8.56
CA VAL A 141 -11.28 -25.87 7.89
C VAL A 141 -11.04 -27.11 8.75
N ASN A 142 -10.77 -26.93 10.04
CA ASN A 142 -10.56 -28.04 10.97
C ASN A 142 -11.82 -28.93 11.10
N LYS A 143 -13.00 -28.34 11.11
CA LYS A 143 -14.27 -29.11 11.14
C LYS A 143 -14.48 -29.92 9.87
N LYS A 144 -14.10 -29.39 8.70
CA LYS A 144 -14.20 -30.11 7.42
C LYS A 144 -13.19 -31.25 7.31
N ALA A 145 -12.01 -31.10 7.96
CA ALA A 145 -10.96 -32.11 7.96
C ALA A 145 -11.23 -33.25 8.95
N ALA A 146 -12.11 -33.02 9.94
CA ALA A 146 -12.54 -34.01 10.88
C ALA A 146 -13.74 -34.83 10.32
#